data_d67678b27542ab9780b7e88fb86a0f82
#
_entry.id   d67678b27542ab9780b7e88fb86a0f82
#
_cell.length_a   1.000
_cell.length_b   1.000
_cell.length_c   1.000
_cell.angle_alpha   90.00
_cell.angle_beta   90.00
_cell.angle_gamma   90.00
#
_symmetry.space_group_name_H-M   'P 1'
#
loop_
_entity.id
_entity.type
_entity.pdbx_description
1 polymer ?
#
loop_
_entity_poly.entity_id
_entity_poly.type
_entity_poly.pdbx_seq_one_letter_code
_entity_poly.pdbx_strand_id
1 'polypeptide(L)'
;NDQFSTGDKIERPKGGQGGGAGDGDASDSGEGQDDFVFSISKDEYLDLLFEDLELPNLQENQLDKLVQMKTHRAGFCSDGMPSNIDIVRSLQGSLARRVAMSAGKKRRLAELEGQLAMEREQADSDQAIIALLQEEIEQLKQQIKAVPFIDNYDLRFRNYEKRPHPTSKAVMFCIMDVSGSMDQATKDMAKRFYILLYQFLTRSYKDIEVVYIRHHTQAKEVDEQEFFYSQETGGTIVSSALKLMNEIIKERYDSEQWNIYAAQASDGDNWADDTPHCGEILRNKLLNAVRYFAYIEITTRAHQSLWREYQNITQTHSNFAIQHIQSVEDIYPMFRELFKKNRQQQGAA
;
A
#
# COMPACT_ATOMS: atom_id res chain seq x y z
N ASN A 1 6.66 23.27 16.94
CA ASN A 1 6.16 24.08 15.82
C ASN A 1 4.65 23.90 15.72
N ASP A 2 3.90 24.81 16.41
CA ASP A 2 2.45 24.76 16.57
C ASP A 2 1.70 25.45 15.40
N GLN A 3 2.17 25.28 14.16
CA GLN A 3 1.60 26.01 13.02
C GLN A 3 0.61 25.19 12.17
N PHE A 4 0.44 23.90 12.39
CA PHE A 4 -0.49 23.09 11.61
C PHE A 4 -1.29 22.15 12.49
N SER A 5 -2.63 22.24 12.43
CA SER A 5 -3.55 21.29 13.04
C SER A 5 -4.19 20.36 12.00
N THR A 6 -4.68 19.22 12.45
CA THR A 6 -5.25 18.18 11.58
C THR A 6 -6.45 18.75 10.82
N GLY A 7 -6.31 18.92 9.52
CA GLY A 7 -7.35 19.45 8.63
C GLY A 7 -7.00 20.77 7.94
N ASP A 8 -5.86 21.38 8.25
CA ASP A 8 -5.44 22.62 7.60
C ASP A 8 -5.09 22.37 6.13
N LYS A 9 -5.77 23.10 5.26
CA LYS A 9 -5.42 23.17 3.84
C LYS A 9 -4.25 24.14 3.70
N ILE A 10 -3.10 23.63 3.30
CA ILE A 10 -1.97 24.47 2.91
C ILE A 10 -2.36 25.14 1.58
N GLU A 11 -2.66 26.44 1.61
CA GLU A 11 -2.92 27.20 0.39
C GLU A 11 -1.63 27.25 -0.45
N ARG A 12 -1.80 26.97 -1.74
CA ARG A 12 -0.76 27.09 -2.74
C ARG A 12 -0.25 28.53 -2.74
N PRO A 13 1.06 28.78 -2.62
CA PRO A 13 1.59 30.12 -2.82
C PRO A 13 1.17 30.58 -4.22
N LYS A 14 0.58 31.77 -4.32
CA LYS A 14 0.21 32.38 -5.59
C LYS A 14 1.49 32.63 -6.40
N GLY A 15 1.90 31.62 -7.15
CA GLY A 15 2.94 31.72 -8.15
C GLY A 15 2.43 32.56 -9.30
N GLY A 16 3.22 33.53 -9.69
CA GLY A 16 2.92 34.46 -10.76
C GLY A 16 2.63 33.78 -12.09
N GLN A 17 1.76 34.39 -12.83
CA GLN A 17 1.40 34.15 -14.21
C GLN A 17 2.68 34.12 -15.09
N GLY A 18 3.13 32.93 -15.47
CA GLY A 18 4.28 32.71 -16.32
C GLY A 18 3.86 31.98 -17.58
N GLY A 19 3.67 32.72 -18.66
CA GLY A 19 3.63 32.17 -20.01
C GLY A 19 5.01 31.61 -20.39
N GLY A 20 5.03 30.40 -20.95
CA GLY A 20 6.27 29.75 -21.34
C GLY A 20 6.97 30.43 -22.49
N ALA A 21 8.23 30.70 -22.31
CA ALA A 21 9.30 30.69 -23.32
C ALA A 21 10.55 30.36 -22.52
N GLY A 22 11.15 29.22 -22.80
CA GLY A 22 12.39 28.81 -22.17
C GLY A 22 13.50 29.78 -22.56
N ASP A 23 13.99 30.51 -21.59
CA ASP A 23 15.30 31.12 -21.59
C ASP A 23 15.95 30.74 -20.25
N GLY A 24 16.57 29.57 -20.27
CA GLY A 24 17.30 29.03 -19.14
C GLY A 24 18.64 29.74 -19.05
N ASP A 25 18.75 30.72 -18.18
CA ASP A 25 20.05 31.16 -17.69
C ASP A 25 20.71 29.96 -16.99
N ALA A 26 21.66 29.36 -17.67
CA ALA A 26 22.52 28.35 -17.10
C ALA A 26 23.36 29.00 -16.01
N SER A 27 23.09 28.71 -14.74
CA SER A 27 23.88 29.09 -13.59
C SER A 27 25.26 28.45 -13.68
N ASP A 28 26.30 29.27 -13.67
CA ASP A 28 27.71 28.85 -13.73
C ASP A 28 28.20 28.13 -12.47
N SER A 29 27.32 27.95 -11.45
CA SER A 29 27.64 27.36 -10.14
C SER A 29 27.07 25.96 -9.90
N GLY A 30 26.24 25.42 -10.81
CA GLY A 30 25.76 24.02 -10.73
C GLY A 30 24.87 23.68 -9.51
N GLU A 31 24.47 24.63 -8.68
CA GLU A 31 23.57 24.45 -7.54
C GLU A 31 22.17 24.95 -7.88
N GLY A 32 21.48 24.23 -8.75
CA GLY A 32 20.05 24.36 -8.92
C GLY A 32 19.35 23.52 -7.86
N GLN A 33 18.74 24.13 -6.85
CA GLN A 33 17.76 23.44 -6.03
C GLN A 33 16.47 23.30 -6.84
N ASP A 34 16.16 22.07 -7.24
CA ASP A 34 14.85 21.73 -7.78
C ASP A 34 13.82 21.79 -6.64
N ASP A 35 13.13 22.90 -6.52
CA ASP A 35 11.98 23.05 -5.62
C ASP A 35 10.77 22.27 -6.16
N PHE A 36 10.86 20.94 -6.16
CA PHE A 36 9.70 20.10 -6.38
C PHE A 36 8.85 20.05 -5.10
N VAL A 37 7.80 20.83 -5.02
CA VAL A 37 6.82 20.76 -3.95
C VAL A 37 5.82 19.65 -4.30
N PHE A 38 5.99 18.49 -3.67
CA PHE A 38 4.99 17.41 -3.73
C PHE A 38 3.94 17.64 -2.65
N SER A 39 2.68 17.78 -3.04
CA SER A 39 1.56 17.69 -2.11
C SER A 39 1.07 16.23 -2.05
N ILE A 40 1.42 15.53 -0.98
CA ILE A 40 0.93 14.18 -0.70
C ILE A 40 -0.30 14.30 0.19
N SER A 41 -1.41 13.64 -0.17
CA SER A 41 -2.58 13.54 0.69
C SER A 41 -2.26 12.69 1.93
N LYS A 42 -3.04 12.85 3.02
CA LYS A 42 -2.88 12.01 4.22
C LYS A 42 -2.97 10.51 3.89
N ASP A 43 -3.87 10.17 2.97
CA ASP A 43 -4.08 8.77 2.56
C ASP A 43 -2.91 8.23 1.78
N GLU A 44 -2.35 8.97 0.84
CA GLU A 44 -1.15 8.57 0.10
C GLU A 44 0.07 8.45 1.01
N TYR A 45 0.20 9.34 2.01
CA TYR A 45 1.27 9.26 2.99
C TYR A 45 1.20 7.98 3.83
N LEU A 46 -0.01 7.60 4.29
CA LEU A 46 -0.21 6.37 5.05
C LEU A 46 -0.01 5.12 4.18
N ASP A 47 -0.40 5.16 2.90
CA ASP A 47 -0.12 4.06 1.96
C ASP A 47 1.39 3.84 1.79
N LEU A 48 2.14 4.91 1.61
CA LEU A 48 3.59 4.85 1.51
C LEU A 48 4.24 4.36 2.81
N LEU A 49 3.71 4.82 3.97
CA LEU A 49 4.22 4.43 5.29
C LEU A 49 4.08 2.93 5.55
N PHE A 50 3.00 2.32 5.07
CA PHE A 50 2.67 0.90 5.31
C PHE A 50 2.98 -0.02 4.12
N GLU A 51 3.51 0.48 3.02
CA GLU A 51 3.77 -0.30 1.79
C GLU A 51 4.67 -1.52 2.04
N ASP A 52 5.69 -1.36 2.89
CA ASP A 52 6.66 -2.39 3.22
C ASP A 52 6.26 -3.29 4.41
N LEU A 53 5.03 -3.13 4.93
CA LEU A 53 4.58 -3.81 6.14
C LEU A 53 3.53 -4.88 5.83
N GLU A 54 3.57 -5.98 6.60
CA GLU A 54 2.57 -7.05 6.57
C GLU A 54 2.50 -7.78 7.92
N LEU A 55 1.40 -8.48 8.18
CA LEU A 55 1.31 -9.37 9.33
C LEU A 55 2.21 -10.60 9.10
N PRO A 56 3.15 -10.89 10.01
CA PRO A 56 4.04 -12.02 9.87
C PRO A 56 3.28 -13.35 9.86
N ASN A 57 3.76 -14.32 9.05
CA ASN A 57 3.23 -15.68 9.01
C ASN A 57 1.72 -15.77 8.68
N LEU A 58 1.17 -14.79 7.96
CA LEU A 58 -0.22 -14.82 7.55
C LEU A 58 -0.46 -16.03 6.64
N GLN A 59 -1.41 -16.89 7.04
CA GLN A 59 -1.82 -18.03 6.23
C GLN A 59 -3.13 -17.70 5.51
N GLU A 60 -3.15 -17.97 4.22
CA GLU A 60 -4.37 -17.95 3.44
C GLU A 60 -5.21 -19.19 3.81
N ASN A 61 -6.29 -19.00 4.55
CA ASN A 61 -7.16 -20.10 4.91
C ASN A 61 -7.97 -20.53 3.69
N GLN A 62 -7.69 -21.73 3.20
CA GLN A 62 -8.42 -22.34 2.06
C GLN A 62 -9.84 -22.80 2.42
N LEU A 63 -10.22 -22.76 3.69
CA LEU A 63 -11.49 -23.29 4.20
C LEU A 63 -12.71 -22.39 3.99
N ASP A 64 -12.53 -21.11 3.74
CA ASP A 64 -13.64 -20.21 3.44
C ASP A 64 -14.08 -20.38 1.98
N LYS A 65 -15.11 -21.20 1.77
CA LYS A 65 -15.81 -21.39 0.47
C LYS A 65 -16.45 -20.11 -0.10
N LEU A 66 -16.33 -19.01 0.56
CA LEU A 66 -16.69 -17.67 0.09
C LEU A 66 -15.47 -16.99 -0.55
N VAL A 67 -15.03 -17.56 -1.66
CA VAL A 67 -14.06 -16.92 -2.53
C VAL A 67 -14.66 -15.60 -3.03
N GLN A 68 -14.28 -14.51 -2.42
CA GLN A 68 -14.64 -13.19 -2.94
C GLN A 68 -13.89 -12.97 -4.25
N MET A 69 -14.65 -12.92 -5.35
CA MET A 69 -14.09 -12.62 -6.66
C MET A 69 -13.82 -11.13 -6.77
N LYS A 70 -12.57 -10.70 -6.67
CA LYS A 70 -12.17 -9.31 -6.94
C LYS A 70 -11.92 -9.10 -8.42
N THR A 71 -12.46 -8.00 -8.95
CA THR A 71 -12.22 -7.57 -10.32
C THR A 71 -10.90 -6.82 -10.39
N HIS A 72 -9.91 -7.40 -11.06
CA HIS A 72 -8.62 -6.77 -11.32
C HIS A 72 -8.54 -6.29 -12.76
N ARG A 73 -7.85 -5.16 -12.97
CA ARG A 73 -7.57 -4.67 -14.32
C ARG A 73 -6.50 -5.55 -14.95
N ALA A 74 -6.87 -6.28 -16.03
CA ALA A 74 -6.01 -7.26 -16.71
C ALA A 74 -5.44 -6.71 -18.04
N GLY A 75 -5.27 -5.39 -18.13
CA GLY A 75 -4.72 -4.76 -19.32
C GLY A 75 -5.78 -4.36 -20.36
N PHE A 76 -5.52 -4.64 -21.62
CA PHE A 76 -6.37 -4.26 -22.76
C PHE A 76 -6.54 -5.44 -23.71
N CYS A 77 -7.73 -5.53 -24.31
CA CYS A 77 -8.05 -6.52 -25.34
C CYS A 77 -8.60 -5.84 -26.60
N SER A 78 -8.67 -6.58 -27.70
CA SER A 78 -9.24 -6.12 -28.97
C SER A 78 -10.76 -6.21 -29.01
N ASP A 79 -11.35 -7.03 -28.13
CA ASP A 79 -12.77 -7.29 -28.06
C ASP A 79 -13.30 -6.97 -26.65
N GLY A 80 -14.51 -6.43 -26.55
CA GLY A 80 -15.09 -6.10 -25.25
C GLY A 80 -16.42 -5.36 -25.34
N MET A 81 -16.97 -5.06 -24.16
CA MET A 81 -18.20 -4.26 -24.08
C MET A 81 -17.92 -2.80 -24.48
N PRO A 82 -18.83 -2.15 -25.22
CA PRO A 82 -18.68 -0.74 -25.61
C PRO A 82 -18.41 0.22 -24.47
N SER A 83 -18.95 -0.06 -23.28
CA SER A 83 -18.71 0.73 -22.06
C SER A 83 -17.26 0.71 -21.57
N ASN A 84 -16.49 -0.31 -21.96
CA ASN A 84 -15.11 -0.50 -21.54
C ASN A 84 -14.09 0.00 -22.58
N ILE A 85 -14.56 0.66 -23.62
CA ILE A 85 -13.68 1.15 -24.70
C ILE A 85 -12.67 2.17 -24.14
N ASP A 86 -11.39 1.99 -24.49
CA ASP A 86 -10.35 2.98 -24.21
C ASP A 86 -10.17 3.88 -25.44
N ILE A 87 -10.84 5.03 -25.41
CA ILE A 87 -10.90 5.97 -26.53
C ILE A 87 -9.49 6.45 -26.92
N VAL A 88 -8.67 6.78 -25.94
CA VAL A 88 -7.32 7.34 -26.19
C VAL A 88 -6.45 6.33 -26.91
N ARG A 89 -6.39 5.09 -26.44
CA ARG A 89 -5.59 4.03 -27.07
C ARG A 89 -6.12 3.63 -28.45
N SER A 90 -7.43 3.60 -28.59
CA SER A 90 -8.07 3.32 -29.89
C SER A 90 -7.73 4.40 -30.92
N LEU A 91 -7.79 5.67 -30.53
CA LEU A 91 -7.41 6.78 -31.42
C LEU A 91 -5.91 6.80 -31.74
N GLN A 92 -5.05 6.48 -30.77
CA GLN A 92 -3.61 6.34 -31.02
C GLN A 92 -3.32 5.22 -32.03
N GLY A 93 -3.99 4.06 -31.89
CA GLY A 93 -3.90 2.96 -32.82
C GLY A 93 -4.35 3.36 -34.24
N SER A 94 -5.49 4.02 -34.33
CA SER A 94 -6.04 4.55 -35.60
C SER A 94 -5.07 5.52 -36.26
N LEU A 95 -4.52 6.47 -35.51
CA LEU A 95 -3.58 7.44 -36.05
C LEU A 95 -2.30 6.75 -36.58
N ALA A 96 -1.73 5.84 -35.78
CA ALA A 96 -0.53 5.09 -36.17
C ALA A 96 -0.77 4.26 -37.48
N ARG A 97 -1.91 3.55 -37.53
CA ARG A 97 -2.29 2.78 -38.73
C ARG A 97 -2.44 3.69 -39.96
N ARG A 98 -3.17 4.80 -39.82
CA ARG A 98 -3.38 5.76 -40.93
C ARG A 98 -2.06 6.34 -41.40
N VAL A 99 -1.17 6.70 -40.50
CA VAL A 99 0.17 7.18 -40.88
C VAL A 99 0.93 6.09 -41.62
N ALA A 100 0.99 4.87 -41.11
CA ALA A 100 1.69 3.75 -41.75
C ALA A 100 1.14 3.44 -43.14
N MET A 101 -0.20 3.39 -43.31
CA MET A 101 -0.85 3.06 -44.58
C MET A 101 -0.79 4.19 -45.63
N SER A 102 -0.65 5.44 -45.21
CA SER A 102 -0.67 6.59 -46.10
C SER A 102 0.72 7.21 -46.37
N ALA A 103 1.74 6.92 -45.54
CA ALA A 103 3.05 7.58 -45.66
C ALA A 103 3.72 7.41 -47.03
N GLY A 104 3.77 6.18 -47.56
CA GLY A 104 4.33 5.90 -48.87
C GLY A 104 3.56 6.59 -50.00
N LYS A 105 2.22 6.54 -49.93
CA LYS A 105 1.33 7.17 -50.91
C LYS A 105 1.45 8.70 -50.88
N LYS A 106 1.56 9.30 -49.69
CA LYS A 106 1.75 10.75 -49.54
C LYS A 106 3.11 11.20 -50.11
N ARG A 107 4.17 10.39 -49.91
CA ARG A 107 5.48 10.68 -50.50
C ARG A 107 5.40 10.65 -52.05
N ARG A 108 4.80 9.58 -52.59
CA ARG A 108 4.60 9.47 -54.07
C ARG A 108 3.74 10.59 -54.63
N LEU A 109 2.69 10.99 -53.91
CA LEU A 109 1.83 12.11 -54.28
C LEU A 109 2.62 13.42 -54.36
N ALA A 110 3.49 13.71 -53.38
CA ALA A 110 4.33 14.90 -53.38
C ALA A 110 5.35 14.89 -54.55
N GLU A 111 5.90 13.72 -54.90
CA GLU A 111 6.76 13.54 -56.06
C GLU A 111 6.03 13.84 -57.36
N LEU A 112 4.82 13.31 -57.54
CA LEU A 112 4.01 13.53 -58.76
C LEU A 112 3.52 14.99 -58.85
N GLU A 113 3.13 15.60 -57.75
CA GLU A 113 2.75 17.02 -57.71
C GLU A 113 3.95 17.91 -58.07
N GLY A 114 5.17 17.54 -57.64
CA GLY A 114 6.41 18.21 -58.07
C GLY A 114 6.70 18.04 -59.54
N GLN A 115 6.54 16.83 -60.12
CA GLN A 115 6.70 16.56 -61.53
C GLN A 115 5.67 17.32 -62.35
N LEU A 116 4.42 17.36 -61.93
CA LEU A 116 3.36 18.12 -62.58
C LEU A 116 3.66 19.62 -62.63
N ALA A 117 4.20 20.16 -61.53
CA ALA A 117 4.59 21.57 -61.46
C ALA A 117 5.73 21.89 -62.46
N MET A 118 6.76 21.03 -62.49
CA MET A 118 7.88 21.19 -63.45
C MET A 118 7.44 21.12 -64.88
N GLU A 119 6.56 20.15 -65.22
CA GLU A 119 6.06 19.99 -66.59
C GLU A 119 5.23 21.18 -67.09
N ARG A 120 4.46 21.81 -66.16
CA ARG A 120 3.67 23.02 -66.41
C ARG A 120 4.52 24.28 -66.67
N GLU A 121 5.73 24.33 -66.13
CA GLU A 121 6.65 25.46 -66.27
C GLU A 121 7.50 25.37 -67.52
N GLN A 122 7.54 24.21 -68.23
CA GLN A 122 8.27 24.05 -69.44
C GLN A 122 7.53 24.74 -70.64
N ALA A 123 8.28 25.39 -71.48
CA ALA A 123 7.72 26.11 -72.60
C ALA A 123 7.09 25.17 -73.67
N ASP A 124 7.45 23.88 -73.67
CA ASP A 124 6.99 22.85 -74.61
C ASP A 124 6.28 21.71 -73.82
N SER A 125 5.35 22.09 -72.93
CA SER A 125 4.66 21.16 -72.05
C SER A 125 3.75 20.20 -72.83
N ASP A 126 3.93 18.87 -72.60
CA ASP A 126 3.08 17.83 -73.19
C ASP A 126 1.77 17.67 -72.44
N GLN A 127 0.67 18.05 -73.08
CA GLN A 127 -0.66 17.96 -72.45
C GLN A 127 -1.08 16.50 -72.09
N ALA A 128 -0.56 15.52 -72.88
CA ALA A 128 -0.83 14.11 -72.62
C ALA A 128 -0.15 13.65 -71.27
N ILE A 129 1.09 14.09 -71.06
CA ILE A 129 1.83 13.79 -69.83
C ILE A 129 1.15 14.47 -68.64
N ILE A 130 0.73 15.71 -68.78
CA ILE A 130 -0.01 16.45 -67.72
C ILE A 130 -1.30 15.70 -67.32
N ALA A 131 -2.06 15.22 -68.31
CA ALA A 131 -3.30 14.49 -68.04
C ALA A 131 -3.05 13.16 -67.29
N LEU A 132 -2.02 12.40 -67.70
CA LEU A 132 -1.63 11.15 -66.99
C LEU A 132 -1.19 11.41 -65.55
N LEU A 133 -0.36 12.42 -65.34
CA LEU A 133 0.07 12.79 -63.96
C LEU A 133 -1.12 13.23 -63.12
N GLN A 134 -2.06 13.97 -63.68
CA GLN A 134 -3.28 14.37 -62.95
C GLN A 134 -4.16 13.17 -62.58
N GLU A 135 -4.32 12.21 -63.48
CA GLU A 135 -5.08 10.99 -63.20
C GLU A 135 -4.41 10.17 -62.10
N GLU A 136 -3.09 9.96 -62.15
CA GLU A 136 -2.36 9.23 -61.10
C GLU A 136 -2.46 9.95 -59.73
N ILE A 137 -2.35 11.27 -59.69
CA ILE A 137 -2.53 12.11 -58.51
C ILE A 137 -3.93 11.90 -57.90
N GLU A 138 -4.97 11.94 -58.75
CA GLU A 138 -6.35 11.77 -58.25
C GLU A 138 -6.60 10.36 -57.72
N GLN A 139 -6.08 9.33 -58.41
CA GLN A 139 -6.15 7.95 -57.92
C GLN A 139 -5.46 7.79 -56.55
N LEU A 140 -4.27 8.38 -56.36
CA LEU A 140 -3.57 8.34 -55.08
C LEU A 140 -4.33 9.10 -53.95
N LYS A 141 -4.92 10.25 -54.27
CA LYS A 141 -5.77 11.02 -53.35
C LYS A 141 -6.97 10.20 -52.91
N GLN A 142 -7.63 9.52 -53.85
CA GLN A 142 -8.75 8.63 -53.54
C GLN A 142 -8.31 7.46 -52.64
N GLN A 143 -7.16 6.82 -52.93
CA GLN A 143 -6.63 5.75 -52.11
C GLN A 143 -6.25 6.19 -50.70
N ILE A 144 -5.72 7.40 -50.52
CA ILE A 144 -5.41 7.97 -49.20
C ILE A 144 -6.70 8.26 -48.41
N LYS A 145 -7.72 8.81 -49.13
CA LYS A 145 -9.03 9.12 -48.53
C LYS A 145 -9.81 7.86 -48.16
N ALA A 146 -9.60 6.76 -48.87
CA ALA A 146 -10.26 5.48 -48.59
C ALA A 146 -9.81 4.81 -47.27
N VAL A 147 -8.69 5.25 -46.68
CA VAL A 147 -8.26 4.73 -45.35
C VAL A 147 -9.22 5.22 -44.27
N PRO A 148 -9.98 4.32 -43.62
CA PRO A 148 -10.96 4.71 -42.63
C PRO A 148 -10.33 5.41 -41.43
N PHE A 149 -11.06 6.38 -40.86
CA PHE A 149 -10.58 7.12 -39.69
C PHE A 149 -10.38 6.20 -38.49
N ILE A 150 -11.36 5.32 -38.20
CA ILE A 150 -11.28 4.26 -37.16
C ILE A 150 -11.67 2.95 -37.86
N ASP A 151 -10.98 1.89 -37.50
CA ASP A 151 -11.26 0.52 -37.90
C ASP A 151 -11.44 -0.36 -36.66
N ASN A 152 -12.10 -1.50 -36.81
CA ASN A 152 -12.28 -2.45 -35.70
C ASN A 152 -10.94 -2.90 -35.07
N TYR A 153 -9.88 -2.99 -35.90
CA TYR A 153 -8.53 -3.30 -35.42
C TYR A 153 -7.92 -2.25 -34.50
N ASP A 154 -8.41 -1.01 -34.53
CA ASP A 154 -7.89 0.08 -33.70
C ASP A 154 -8.51 0.05 -32.31
N LEU A 155 -9.67 -0.60 -32.15
CA LEU A 155 -10.41 -0.60 -30.91
C LEU A 155 -9.64 -1.33 -29.81
N ARG A 156 -9.56 -0.70 -28.64
CA ARG A 156 -8.99 -1.25 -27.44
C ARG A 156 -9.97 -1.11 -26.30
N PHE A 157 -10.21 -2.21 -25.61
CA PHE A 157 -11.12 -2.29 -24.47
C PHE A 157 -10.32 -2.58 -23.22
N ARG A 158 -10.72 -1.98 -22.11
CA ARG A 158 -10.17 -2.30 -20.79
C ARG A 158 -10.62 -3.71 -20.42
N ASN A 159 -9.66 -4.58 -20.15
CA ASN A 159 -9.93 -5.93 -19.71
C ASN A 159 -9.96 -6.00 -18.20
N TYR A 160 -10.95 -6.71 -17.65
CA TYR A 160 -11.12 -6.97 -16.23
C TYR A 160 -11.25 -8.46 -16.01
N GLU A 161 -10.40 -9.02 -15.17
CA GLU A 161 -10.46 -10.40 -14.74
C GLU A 161 -10.95 -10.49 -13.30
N LYS A 162 -11.85 -11.42 -13.05
CA LYS A 162 -12.23 -11.79 -11.70
C LYS A 162 -11.24 -12.82 -11.19
N ARG A 163 -10.42 -12.44 -10.21
CA ARG A 163 -9.51 -13.35 -9.54
C ARG A 163 -10.06 -13.70 -8.17
N PRO A 164 -9.98 -14.98 -7.77
CA PRO A 164 -10.32 -15.37 -6.42
C PRO A 164 -9.38 -14.66 -5.46
N HIS A 165 -9.94 -13.97 -4.48
CA HIS A 165 -9.17 -13.34 -3.41
C HIS A 165 -9.47 -14.14 -2.15
N PRO A 166 -8.52 -14.95 -1.66
CA PRO A 166 -8.70 -15.64 -0.39
C PRO A 166 -8.85 -14.57 0.71
N THR A 167 -9.93 -14.64 1.48
CA THR A 167 -10.15 -13.83 2.66
C THR A 167 -9.57 -14.55 3.84
N SER A 168 -8.47 -14.04 4.37
CA SER A 168 -7.91 -14.54 5.63
C SER A 168 -8.54 -13.79 6.78
N LYS A 169 -9.34 -14.46 7.60
CA LYS A 169 -9.81 -13.88 8.85
C LYS A 169 -8.63 -13.73 9.81
N ALA A 170 -8.48 -12.56 10.37
CA ALA A 170 -7.44 -12.29 11.35
C ALA A 170 -8.01 -11.60 12.60
N VAL A 171 -7.42 -11.90 13.76
CA VAL A 171 -7.72 -11.21 15.01
C VAL A 171 -6.42 -10.73 15.63
N MET A 172 -6.40 -9.48 16.09
CA MET A 172 -5.29 -8.86 16.79
C MET A 172 -5.68 -8.60 18.24
N PHE A 173 -4.99 -9.25 19.15
CA PHE A 173 -5.09 -8.98 20.60
C PHE A 173 -4.15 -7.84 20.97
N CYS A 174 -4.71 -6.73 21.46
CA CYS A 174 -3.97 -5.59 21.99
C CYS A 174 -3.99 -5.66 23.52
N ILE A 175 -2.85 -5.95 24.14
CA ILE A 175 -2.74 -6.13 25.59
C ILE A 175 -1.95 -4.98 26.17
N MET A 176 -2.56 -4.15 27.01
CA MET A 176 -1.93 -2.99 27.63
C MET A 176 -1.88 -3.10 29.16
N ASP A 177 -0.69 -2.94 29.68
CA ASP A 177 -0.47 -2.74 31.10
C ASP A 177 -0.94 -1.34 31.49
N VAL A 178 -1.76 -1.28 32.57
CA VAL A 178 -2.25 -0.01 33.12
C VAL A 178 -1.94 0.09 34.64
N SER A 179 -0.96 -0.70 35.07
CA SER A 179 -0.50 -0.72 36.47
C SER A 179 0.01 0.64 36.96
N GLY A 180 0.21 0.75 38.24
CA GLY A 180 0.68 1.99 38.88
C GLY A 180 2.12 2.36 38.54
N SER A 181 2.94 1.41 38.07
CA SER A 181 4.32 1.63 37.61
C SER A 181 4.38 2.35 36.22
N MET A 182 3.34 2.16 35.42
CA MET A 182 3.17 2.84 34.14
C MET A 182 2.82 4.31 34.33
N ASP A 183 3.79 5.21 34.17
CA ASP A 183 3.56 6.65 34.23
C ASP A 183 2.76 7.14 32.99
N GLN A 184 2.31 8.40 33.03
CA GLN A 184 1.51 8.95 31.94
C GLN A 184 2.26 8.97 30.59
N ALA A 185 3.56 9.24 30.63
CA ALA A 185 4.38 9.28 29.40
C ALA A 185 4.50 7.89 28.78
N THR A 186 4.71 6.85 29.58
CA THR A 186 4.75 5.46 29.13
C THR A 186 3.39 5.01 28.56
N LYS A 187 2.30 5.35 29.26
CA LYS A 187 0.92 5.09 28.73
C LYS A 187 0.67 5.80 27.41
N ASP A 188 1.13 7.03 27.26
CA ASP A 188 0.96 7.78 26.01
C ASP A 188 1.78 7.18 24.84
N MET A 189 2.99 6.67 25.12
CA MET A 189 3.77 5.94 24.12
C MET A 189 3.09 4.62 23.71
N ALA A 190 2.57 3.85 24.67
CA ALA A 190 1.80 2.63 24.38
C ALA A 190 0.58 2.93 23.51
N LYS A 191 -0.18 3.98 23.83
CA LYS A 191 -1.34 4.42 23.05
C LYS A 191 -0.95 4.79 21.62
N ARG A 192 0.14 5.54 21.42
CA ARG A 192 0.63 5.90 20.08
C ARG A 192 1.00 4.67 19.27
N PHE A 193 1.66 3.68 19.89
CA PHE A 193 1.95 2.40 19.23
C PHE A 193 0.67 1.70 18.80
N TYR A 194 -0.34 1.57 19.68
CA TYR A 194 -1.59 0.90 19.35
C TYR A 194 -2.45 1.66 18.33
N ILE A 195 -2.43 3.00 18.34
CA ILE A 195 -3.08 3.80 17.30
C ILE A 195 -2.43 3.55 15.93
N LEU A 196 -1.09 3.48 15.88
CA LEU A 196 -0.37 3.16 14.65
C LEU A 196 -0.70 1.73 14.16
N LEU A 197 -0.72 0.77 15.10
CA LEU A 197 -1.12 -0.61 14.81
C LEU A 197 -2.55 -0.69 14.26
N TYR A 198 -3.49 -0.01 14.89
CA TYR A 198 -4.88 0.04 14.44
C TYR A 198 -5.01 0.63 13.03
N GLN A 199 -4.34 1.74 12.75
CA GLN A 199 -4.33 2.35 11.40
C GLN A 199 -3.72 1.42 10.34
N PHE A 200 -2.64 0.74 10.68
CA PHE A 200 -2.03 -0.27 9.80
C PHE A 200 -2.99 -1.42 9.50
N LEU A 201 -3.61 -1.99 10.53
CA LEU A 201 -4.50 -3.13 10.40
C LEU A 201 -5.75 -2.80 9.59
N THR A 202 -6.44 -1.71 9.92
CA THR A 202 -7.68 -1.31 9.24
C THR A 202 -7.47 -0.88 7.79
N ARG A 203 -6.27 -0.40 7.45
CA ARG A 203 -5.93 -0.02 6.08
C ARG A 203 -5.48 -1.20 5.24
N SER A 204 -4.67 -2.08 5.81
CA SER A 204 -4.05 -3.20 5.09
C SER A 204 -4.98 -4.41 4.98
N TYR A 205 -5.89 -4.59 5.93
CA TYR A 205 -6.75 -5.77 6.04
C TYR A 205 -8.21 -5.38 6.19
N LYS A 206 -9.10 -6.01 5.40
CA LYS A 206 -10.54 -5.72 5.43
C LYS A 206 -11.28 -6.48 6.51
N ASP A 207 -10.88 -7.72 6.76
CA ASP A 207 -11.56 -8.66 7.65
C ASP A 207 -10.66 -8.95 8.85
N ILE A 208 -10.40 -7.92 9.67
CA ILE A 208 -9.63 -8.02 10.90
C ILE A 208 -10.49 -7.59 12.09
N GLU A 209 -10.48 -8.43 13.12
CA GLU A 209 -11.05 -8.10 14.42
C GLU A 209 -9.95 -7.66 15.38
N VAL A 210 -10.26 -6.73 16.27
CA VAL A 210 -9.32 -6.26 17.30
C VAL A 210 -9.95 -6.49 18.67
N VAL A 211 -9.22 -7.21 19.53
CA VAL A 211 -9.62 -7.49 20.92
C VAL A 211 -8.71 -6.70 21.84
N TYR A 212 -9.29 -5.86 22.69
CA TYR A 212 -8.56 -5.02 23.61
C TYR A 212 -8.59 -5.62 25.01
N ILE A 213 -7.42 -5.83 25.61
CA ILE A 213 -7.25 -6.32 26.97
C ILE A 213 -6.41 -5.32 27.76
N ARG A 214 -6.95 -4.86 28.90
CA ARG A 214 -6.22 -4.08 29.88
C ARG A 214 -5.95 -4.95 31.09
N HIS A 215 -4.81 -4.78 31.71
CA HIS A 215 -4.48 -5.48 32.92
C HIS A 215 -3.73 -4.61 33.94
N HIS A 216 -3.97 -4.90 35.19
CA HIS A 216 -3.19 -4.52 36.35
C HIS A 216 -3.03 -5.79 37.22
N THR A 217 -3.60 -5.90 38.42
CA THR A 217 -3.71 -7.17 39.16
C THR A 217 -4.71 -8.14 38.57
N GLN A 218 -5.67 -7.64 37.79
CA GLN A 218 -6.67 -8.42 37.04
C GLN A 218 -6.73 -7.93 35.63
N ALA A 219 -7.01 -8.84 34.72
CA ALA A 219 -7.21 -8.52 33.31
C ALA A 219 -8.70 -8.43 32.99
N LYS A 220 -9.02 -7.54 32.05
CA LYS A 220 -10.37 -7.31 31.54
C LYS A 220 -10.34 -7.05 30.05
N GLU A 221 -11.27 -7.66 29.32
CA GLU A 221 -11.58 -7.25 27.95
C GLU A 221 -12.39 -5.96 28.01
N VAL A 222 -12.04 -5.01 27.17
CA VAL A 222 -12.62 -3.65 27.14
C VAL A 222 -12.91 -3.25 25.69
N ASP A 223 -13.73 -2.23 25.52
CA ASP A 223 -13.90 -1.60 24.21
C ASP A 223 -12.72 -0.66 23.86
N GLU A 224 -12.68 -0.19 22.61
CA GLU A 224 -11.64 0.73 22.13
C GLU A 224 -11.57 2.01 22.98
N GLN A 225 -12.72 2.56 23.34
CA GLN A 225 -12.79 3.81 24.09
C GLN A 225 -12.24 3.63 25.53
N GLU A 226 -12.62 2.56 26.22
CA GLU A 226 -12.09 2.23 27.53
C GLU A 226 -10.58 1.91 27.46
N PHE A 227 -10.14 1.22 26.39
CA PHE A 227 -8.73 0.89 26.20
C PHE A 227 -7.83 2.13 26.12
N PHE A 228 -8.24 3.16 25.38
CA PHE A 228 -7.41 4.34 25.17
C PHE A 228 -7.59 5.42 26.24
N TYR A 229 -8.74 5.53 26.90
CA TYR A 229 -9.08 6.71 27.71
C TYR A 229 -9.32 6.44 29.18
N SER A 230 -9.56 5.18 29.60
CA SER A 230 -9.77 4.87 31.01
C SER A 230 -8.48 5.04 31.82
N GLN A 231 -8.65 5.49 33.07
CA GLN A 231 -7.58 5.66 34.06
C GLN A 231 -7.78 4.65 35.20
N GLU A 232 -6.98 3.62 35.23
CA GLU A 232 -6.94 2.63 36.29
C GLU A 232 -5.51 2.53 36.82
N THR A 233 -5.39 2.15 38.09
CA THR A 233 -4.10 1.94 38.76
C THR A 233 -4.21 0.70 39.66
N GLY A 234 -3.13 -0.07 39.73
CA GLY A 234 -3.06 -1.27 40.57
C GLY A 234 -1.67 -1.87 40.56
N GLY A 235 -1.50 -3.02 41.22
CA GLY A 235 -0.28 -3.82 41.08
C GLY A 235 -0.24 -4.51 39.67
N THR A 236 0.85 -5.23 39.38
CA THR A 236 1.06 -5.83 38.06
C THR A 236 1.09 -7.35 38.14
N ILE A 237 0.12 -8.04 37.56
CA ILE A 237 0.08 -9.49 37.36
C ILE A 237 -0.16 -9.75 35.87
N VAL A 238 0.92 -9.90 35.10
CA VAL A 238 0.89 -10.06 33.65
C VAL A 238 0.21 -11.37 33.24
N SER A 239 0.39 -12.46 34.02
CA SER A 239 -0.22 -13.75 33.71
C SER A 239 -1.74 -13.70 33.65
N SER A 240 -2.39 -12.73 34.32
CA SER A 240 -3.84 -12.53 34.27
C SER A 240 -4.32 -12.22 32.86
N ALA A 241 -3.59 -11.34 32.14
CA ALA A 241 -3.90 -10.97 30.75
C ALA A 241 -3.66 -12.11 29.77
N LEU A 242 -2.57 -12.86 29.95
CA LEU A 242 -2.25 -14.02 29.11
C LEU A 242 -3.28 -15.16 29.30
N LYS A 243 -3.77 -15.37 30.52
CA LYS A 243 -4.85 -16.32 30.80
C LYS A 243 -6.14 -15.90 30.13
N LEU A 244 -6.55 -14.64 30.30
CA LEU A 244 -7.75 -14.09 29.66
C LEU A 244 -7.68 -14.19 28.13
N MET A 245 -6.55 -13.82 27.53
CA MET A 245 -6.35 -13.99 26.08
C MET A 245 -6.55 -15.45 25.65
N ASN A 246 -5.97 -16.41 26.38
CA ASN A 246 -6.10 -17.82 26.05
C ASN A 246 -7.56 -18.34 26.20
N GLU A 247 -8.32 -17.80 27.15
CA GLU A 247 -9.75 -18.12 27.32
C GLU A 247 -10.56 -17.56 26.15
N ILE A 248 -10.33 -16.30 25.75
CA ILE A 248 -11.00 -15.66 24.62
C ILE A 248 -10.68 -16.40 23.31
N ILE A 249 -9.42 -16.80 23.09
CA ILE A 249 -9.03 -17.61 21.92
C ILE A 249 -9.86 -18.89 21.86
N LYS A 250 -9.91 -19.64 22.95
CA LYS A 250 -10.65 -20.92 23.00
C LYS A 250 -12.14 -20.76 22.81
N GLU A 251 -12.72 -19.67 23.27
CA GLU A 251 -14.16 -19.44 23.22
C GLU A 251 -14.60 -18.91 21.85
N ARG A 252 -13.81 -18.05 21.19
CA ARG A 252 -14.25 -17.28 20.01
C ARG A 252 -13.41 -17.50 18.75
N TYR A 253 -12.15 -17.89 18.87
CA TYR A 253 -11.20 -17.90 17.75
C TYR A 253 -10.54 -19.27 17.58
N ASP A 254 -11.08 -20.08 16.69
CA ASP A 254 -10.46 -21.35 16.31
C ASP A 254 -9.19 -21.07 15.47
N SER A 255 -8.04 -21.57 15.93
CA SER A 255 -6.73 -21.37 15.28
C SER A 255 -6.65 -22.00 13.87
N GLU A 256 -7.57 -22.89 13.50
CA GLU A 256 -7.66 -23.43 12.15
C GLU A 256 -8.36 -22.47 11.19
N GLN A 257 -9.24 -21.60 11.70
CA GLN A 257 -10.03 -20.67 10.92
C GLN A 257 -9.52 -19.24 10.99
N TRP A 258 -8.84 -18.88 12.08
CA TRP A 258 -8.38 -17.53 12.35
C TRP A 258 -6.86 -17.44 12.39
N ASN A 259 -6.32 -16.39 11.77
CA ASN A 259 -4.95 -15.98 12.01
C ASN A 259 -4.91 -15.10 13.27
N ILE A 260 -4.36 -15.62 14.33
CA ILE A 260 -4.36 -14.99 15.66
C ILE A 260 -3.03 -14.28 15.88
N TYR A 261 -3.09 -13.00 16.21
CA TYR A 261 -1.94 -12.13 16.50
C TYR A 261 -2.09 -11.49 17.87
N ALA A 262 -0.97 -11.15 18.48
CA ALA A 262 -0.97 -10.39 19.73
C ALA A 262 0.14 -9.35 19.76
N ALA A 263 -0.17 -8.21 20.38
CA ALA A 263 0.78 -7.19 20.76
C ALA A 263 0.57 -6.83 22.23
N GLN A 264 1.61 -6.97 23.05
CA GLN A 264 1.60 -6.65 24.47
C GLN A 264 2.54 -5.50 24.75
N ALA A 265 2.05 -4.43 25.40
CA ALA A 265 2.86 -3.29 25.84
C ALA A 265 2.85 -3.16 27.36
N SER A 266 4.03 -3.00 27.97
CA SER A 266 4.25 -2.89 29.42
C SER A 266 5.54 -2.12 29.68
N ASP A 267 5.75 -1.62 30.90
CA ASP A 267 7.04 -1.07 31.35
C ASP A 267 8.04 -2.14 31.86
N GLY A 268 7.65 -3.40 31.74
CA GLY A 268 8.47 -4.54 32.15
C GLY A 268 8.35 -4.92 33.62
N ASP A 269 7.63 -4.12 34.44
CA ASP A 269 7.39 -4.45 35.84
C ASP A 269 6.38 -5.60 35.94
N ASN A 270 6.71 -6.59 36.79
CA ASN A 270 5.85 -7.74 37.07
C ASN A 270 6.29 -8.37 38.38
N TRP A 271 5.37 -8.96 39.10
CA TRP A 271 5.70 -9.69 40.30
C TRP A 271 6.66 -10.84 39.99
N ALA A 272 7.70 -10.97 40.83
CA ALA A 272 8.77 -11.96 40.64
C ALA A 272 8.24 -13.39 40.51
N ASP A 273 7.23 -13.73 41.31
CA ASP A 273 6.61 -15.06 41.31
C ASP A 273 5.68 -15.28 40.08
N ASP A 274 5.21 -14.21 39.46
CA ASP A 274 4.33 -14.29 38.27
C ASP A 274 5.11 -14.44 36.95
N THR A 275 6.34 -13.94 36.88
CA THR A 275 7.16 -13.97 35.66
C THR A 275 7.36 -15.38 35.10
N PRO A 276 7.69 -16.43 35.87
CA PRO A 276 7.78 -17.79 35.34
C PRO A 276 6.46 -18.32 34.81
N HIS A 277 5.32 -17.95 35.42
CA HIS A 277 3.99 -18.33 34.96
C HIS A 277 3.66 -17.69 33.59
N CYS A 278 4.09 -16.44 33.37
CA CYS A 278 3.97 -15.80 32.06
C CYS A 278 4.71 -16.58 30.96
N GLY A 279 5.97 -16.97 31.24
CA GLY A 279 6.76 -17.78 30.32
C GLY A 279 6.15 -19.15 30.05
N GLU A 280 5.59 -19.80 31.05
CA GLU A 280 4.90 -21.09 30.91
C GLU A 280 3.65 -20.99 30.03
N ILE A 281 2.79 -19.98 30.26
CA ILE A 281 1.56 -19.76 29.49
C ILE A 281 1.91 -19.44 28.03
N LEU A 282 2.90 -18.58 27.81
CA LEU A 282 3.35 -18.26 26.45
C LEU A 282 3.82 -19.53 25.71
N ARG A 283 4.82 -20.25 26.24
CA ARG A 283 5.41 -21.43 25.60
C ARG A 283 4.39 -22.56 25.36
N ASN A 284 3.59 -22.88 26.37
CA ASN A 284 2.78 -24.09 26.34
C ASN A 284 1.38 -23.89 25.76
N LYS A 285 0.88 -22.64 25.66
CA LYS A 285 -0.49 -22.37 25.24
C LYS A 285 -0.55 -21.35 24.10
N LEU A 286 -0.09 -20.12 24.31
CA LEU A 286 -0.34 -19.04 23.38
C LEU A 286 0.48 -19.15 22.09
N LEU A 287 1.79 -19.42 22.17
CA LEU A 287 2.66 -19.48 20.99
C LEU A 287 2.33 -20.63 20.04
N ASN A 288 1.62 -21.66 20.52
CA ASN A 288 1.10 -22.72 19.67
C ASN A 288 -0.18 -22.31 18.93
N ALA A 289 -0.91 -21.33 19.44
CA ALA A 289 -2.18 -20.88 18.86
C ALA A 289 -2.03 -19.61 17.99
N VAL A 290 -1.02 -18.78 18.28
CA VAL A 290 -0.83 -17.50 17.58
C VAL A 290 0.15 -17.63 16.40
N ARG A 291 -0.08 -16.86 15.35
CA ARG A 291 0.83 -16.71 14.21
C ARG A 291 2.03 -15.84 14.57
N TYR A 292 1.79 -14.84 15.41
CA TYR A 292 2.83 -13.93 15.87
C TYR A 292 2.43 -13.25 17.17
N PHE A 293 3.37 -13.11 18.09
CA PHE A 293 3.21 -12.39 19.34
C PHE A 293 4.36 -11.39 19.50
N ALA A 294 4.06 -10.11 19.62
CA ALA A 294 5.02 -9.05 19.84
C ALA A 294 4.90 -8.54 21.29
N TYR A 295 6.01 -8.52 22.01
CA TYR A 295 6.12 -7.85 23.30
C TYR A 295 6.90 -6.56 23.16
N ILE A 296 6.35 -5.47 23.66
CA ILE A 296 6.91 -4.12 23.60
C ILE A 296 7.15 -3.62 25.01
N GLU A 297 8.41 -3.54 25.42
CA GLU A 297 8.78 -2.93 26.69
C GLU A 297 8.99 -1.43 26.49
N ILE A 298 8.25 -0.61 27.23
CA ILE A 298 8.31 0.84 27.13
C ILE A 298 8.91 1.37 28.43
N THR A 299 10.20 1.60 28.44
CA THR A 299 10.91 2.06 29.63
C THR A 299 12.23 2.75 29.29
N THR A 300 12.62 3.73 30.08
CA THR A 300 13.98 4.32 30.05
C THR A 300 14.91 3.65 31.07
N ARG A 301 14.41 2.68 31.84
CA ARG A 301 15.15 1.96 32.87
C ARG A 301 15.81 0.70 32.29
N ALA A 302 16.62 0.03 33.10
CA ALA A 302 17.16 -1.27 32.72
C ALA A 302 16.05 -2.33 32.68
N HIS A 303 16.15 -3.26 31.72
CA HIS A 303 15.23 -4.39 31.56
C HIS A 303 15.04 -5.20 32.83
N GLN A 304 13.81 -5.56 33.11
CA GLN A 304 13.40 -6.27 34.33
C GLN A 304 13.29 -7.80 34.11
N SER A 305 12.70 -8.50 35.08
CA SER A 305 12.59 -9.97 35.06
C SER A 305 11.76 -10.48 33.88
N LEU A 306 10.69 -9.78 33.51
CA LEU A 306 9.80 -10.16 32.44
C LEU A 306 10.53 -10.15 31.08
N TRP A 307 11.36 -9.14 30.81
CA TRP A 307 12.18 -9.07 29.61
C TRP A 307 13.14 -10.25 29.49
N ARG A 308 13.83 -10.59 30.57
CA ARG A 308 14.80 -11.70 30.58
C ARG A 308 14.13 -13.04 30.30
N GLU A 309 12.95 -13.26 30.90
CA GLU A 309 12.15 -14.47 30.64
C GLU A 309 11.70 -14.54 29.17
N TYR A 310 11.23 -13.43 28.64
CA TYR A 310 10.78 -13.34 27.26
C TYR A 310 11.92 -13.43 26.25
N GLN A 311 13.10 -12.91 26.58
CA GLN A 311 14.29 -13.07 25.76
C GLN A 311 14.71 -14.55 25.62
N ASN A 312 14.51 -15.38 26.64
CA ASN A 312 14.75 -16.82 26.53
C ASN A 312 13.76 -17.49 25.57
N ILE A 313 12.52 -16.98 25.48
CA ILE A 313 11.49 -17.51 24.57
C ILE A 313 11.82 -17.19 23.11
N THR A 314 12.33 -16.01 22.79
CA THR A 314 12.70 -15.64 21.40
C THR A 314 13.74 -16.56 20.79
N GLN A 315 14.60 -17.20 21.60
CA GLN A 315 15.62 -18.14 21.12
C GLN A 315 15.03 -19.46 20.63
N THR A 316 13.80 -19.80 21.08
CA THR A 316 13.16 -21.09 20.79
C THR A 316 11.92 -20.98 19.91
N HIS A 317 11.32 -19.78 19.80
CA HIS A 317 10.07 -19.56 19.09
C HIS A 317 10.22 -18.38 18.10
N SER A 318 10.22 -18.69 16.82
CA SER A 318 10.37 -17.70 15.75
C SER A 318 9.13 -16.79 15.56
N ASN A 319 7.99 -17.17 16.10
CA ASN A 319 6.76 -16.40 16.10
C ASN A 319 6.60 -15.50 17.31
N PHE A 320 7.64 -15.31 18.09
CA PHE A 320 7.68 -14.42 19.25
C PHE A 320 8.78 -13.37 19.08
N ALA A 321 8.44 -12.11 19.17
CA ALA A 321 9.40 -11.01 19.11
C ALA A 321 9.29 -10.09 20.32
N ILE A 322 10.41 -9.51 20.71
CA ILE A 322 10.50 -8.52 21.77
C ILE A 322 11.14 -7.25 21.20
N GLN A 323 10.59 -6.11 21.59
CA GLN A 323 11.11 -4.80 21.18
C GLN A 323 11.05 -3.80 22.34
N HIS A 324 11.88 -2.78 22.27
CA HIS A 324 12.04 -1.78 23.32
C HIS A 324 11.81 -0.37 22.79
N ILE A 325 11.05 0.44 23.51
CA ILE A 325 10.79 1.85 23.22
C ILE A 325 11.29 2.67 24.41
N GLN A 326 12.14 3.65 24.15
CA GLN A 326 12.61 4.63 25.14
C GLN A 326 12.01 6.01 24.90
N SER A 327 11.71 6.33 23.65
CA SER A 327 11.22 7.64 23.21
C SER A 327 10.16 7.52 22.13
N VAL A 328 9.47 8.61 21.84
CA VAL A 328 8.44 8.65 20.78
C VAL A 328 9.03 8.36 19.40
N GLU A 329 10.27 8.74 19.18
CA GLU A 329 11.01 8.56 17.93
C GLU A 329 11.27 7.07 17.62
N ASP A 330 11.32 6.21 18.65
CA ASP A 330 11.56 4.78 18.51
C ASP A 330 10.32 4.01 18.02
N ILE A 331 9.12 4.59 18.17
CA ILE A 331 7.85 3.88 17.91
C ILE A 331 7.79 3.38 16.46
N TYR A 332 8.04 4.24 15.48
CA TYR A 332 7.92 3.83 14.08
C TYR A 332 9.06 2.90 13.60
N PRO A 333 10.34 3.14 13.89
CA PRO A 333 11.41 2.20 13.56
C PRO A 333 11.16 0.80 14.13
N MET A 334 10.77 0.72 15.41
CA MET A 334 10.43 -0.53 16.07
C MET A 334 9.20 -1.20 15.45
N PHE A 335 8.15 -0.43 15.18
CA PHE A 335 6.95 -0.92 14.51
C PHE A 335 7.29 -1.54 13.14
N ARG A 336 8.15 -0.87 12.39
CA ARG A 336 8.61 -1.37 11.09
C ARG A 336 9.39 -2.69 11.23
N GLU A 337 10.24 -2.84 12.22
CA GLU A 337 10.97 -4.10 12.45
C GLU A 337 10.03 -5.26 12.80
N LEU A 338 8.95 -5.01 13.57
CA LEU A 338 7.98 -6.04 13.93
C LEU A 338 7.15 -6.53 12.74
N PHE A 339 6.81 -5.65 11.79
CA PHE A 339 5.85 -5.92 10.72
C PHE A 339 6.42 -5.83 9.31
N LYS A 340 7.75 -5.77 9.15
CA LYS A 340 8.42 -5.70 7.85
C LYS A 340 8.20 -6.98 7.03
N LYS A 341 7.84 -6.81 5.75
CA LYS A 341 7.70 -7.92 4.79
C LYS A 341 8.97 -8.75 4.68
N ASN A 342 8.87 -10.05 4.89
CA ASN A 342 9.96 -10.99 4.66
C ASN A 342 10.06 -11.31 3.16
N ARG A 343 10.96 -10.63 2.44
CA ARG A 343 11.21 -10.85 1.00
C ARG A 343 11.68 -12.26 0.63
N GLN A 344 12.04 -13.10 1.59
CA GLN A 344 12.57 -14.45 1.31
C GLN A 344 11.49 -15.51 1.01
N GLN A 345 10.22 -15.25 1.24
CA GLN A 345 9.14 -16.23 0.96
C GLN A 345 8.48 -16.06 -0.42
N GLN A 346 8.77 -15.00 -1.17
CA GLN A 346 8.18 -14.77 -2.51
C GLN A 346 8.95 -15.43 -3.68
N GLY A 347 10.03 -16.15 -3.41
CA GLY A 347 10.85 -16.82 -4.43
C GLY A 347 10.57 -18.30 -4.66
N ALA A 348 9.53 -18.87 -4.04
CA ALA A 348 9.23 -20.31 -4.10
C ALA A 348 7.74 -20.59 -4.33
N ALA A 349 7.12 -19.89 -5.28
CA ALA A 349 5.77 -20.19 -5.78
C ALA A 349 5.77 -20.20 -7.31
#